data_ccb8f89f2d53e29bd97eef97e9cb2c8d
#
_entry.id   ccb8f89f2d53e29bd97eef97e9cb2c8d
#
_cell.length_a   1.000
_cell.length_b   1.000
_cell.length_c   1.000
_cell.angle_alpha   90.00
_cell.angle_beta   90.00
_cell.angle_gamma   90.00
#
_symmetry.space_group_name_H-M   'P 1'
#
loop_
_entity.id
_entity.type
_entity.pdbx_description
1 polymer ?
#
loop_
_entity_poly.entity_id
_entity_poly.type
_entity_poly.pdbx_seq_one_letter_code
_entity_poly.pdbx_strand_id
1 'polypeptide(L)'
;MDKQSLCIDVLVNGFCQAYVDFFYLTHRPEPTGSEEKSEDAGIPQEKLPFVKSHLADAEAARRQGDTKAVFASYKELAGFFTDLKDQRTAVYFWEKCLEISRLTSDMQGEAEATCALGEAQEQLREVTAAVGLYEKLLRLAETHNDAGIKQQANEHLVVAYQSMAAETEAAGDLTGALAIREKSFEASAGSGDSTKQGQAHYELGLAHEQLEDDDNLQKAATHYQQFLQLCEGAHNTEGQGAACFALARVHLRLQDSPAALTFLQNFLQLAQSSGKPQAQAEACCSLGVLYNQQGDFANAVQYLERFFELARSIGDKALLDKARTYLGIARGNAVLPAYMHVVTHDLDALLRWKNRRLPF
;
A
#
# COMPACT_ATOMS: atom_id res chain seq x y z
N MET A 1 -26.52 37.64 -0.80
CA MET A 1 -27.16 37.77 -2.15
C MET A 1 -27.68 36.38 -2.52
N ASP A 2 -28.87 36.33 -3.13
CA ASP A 2 -29.42 35.08 -3.65
C ASP A 2 -28.81 34.72 -5.03
N LYS A 3 -28.99 33.47 -5.46
CA LYS A 3 -28.48 33.00 -6.75
C LYS A 3 -28.93 33.89 -7.93
N GLN A 4 -30.18 34.32 -7.92
CA GLN A 4 -30.76 35.11 -9.03
C GLN A 4 -30.10 36.49 -9.13
N SER A 5 -29.92 37.17 -8.01
CA SER A 5 -29.23 38.46 -7.97
C SER A 5 -27.79 38.37 -8.48
N LEU A 6 -27.06 37.27 -8.13
CA LEU A 6 -25.71 37.06 -8.65
C LEU A 6 -25.68 36.78 -10.15
N CYS A 7 -26.62 36.00 -10.67
CA CYS A 7 -26.77 35.74 -12.09
C CYS A 7 -27.05 37.06 -12.89
N ILE A 8 -27.96 37.88 -12.39
CA ILE A 8 -28.29 39.16 -13.01
C ILE A 8 -27.06 40.09 -13.03
N ASP A 9 -26.35 40.16 -11.93
CA ASP A 9 -25.14 41.00 -11.80
C ASP A 9 -24.06 40.60 -12.82
N VAL A 10 -23.80 39.29 -13.02
CA VAL A 10 -22.85 38.79 -14.03
C VAL A 10 -23.26 39.20 -15.44
N LEU A 11 -24.55 39.08 -15.78
CA LEU A 11 -25.10 39.44 -17.11
C LEU A 11 -25.06 40.95 -17.35
N VAL A 12 -25.44 41.74 -16.36
CA VAL A 12 -25.43 43.22 -16.48
C VAL A 12 -24.00 43.73 -16.70
N ASN A 13 -23.01 43.09 -16.09
CA ASN A 13 -21.59 43.40 -16.32
C ASN A 13 -21.05 42.83 -17.65
N GLY A 14 -21.86 42.12 -18.42
CA GLY A 14 -21.53 41.62 -19.74
C GLY A 14 -20.68 40.36 -19.78
N PHE A 15 -20.53 39.60 -18.64
CA PHE A 15 -19.77 38.38 -18.54
C PHE A 15 -20.63 37.17 -18.92
N CYS A 16 -20.85 36.94 -20.19
CA CYS A 16 -21.78 35.93 -20.68
C CYS A 16 -21.29 34.50 -20.41
N GLN A 17 -20.01 34.23 -20.57
CA GLN A 17 -19.45 32.91 -20.32
C GLN A 17 -19.45 32.56 -18.80
N ALA A 18 -19.05 33.53 -17.99
CA ALA A 18 -19.08 33.38 -16.52
C ALA A 18 -20.53 33.13 -16.02
N TYR A 19 -21.54 33.76 -16.67
CA TYR A 19 -22.95 33.47 -16.37
C TYR A 19 -23.29 31.99 -16.66
N VAL A 20 -22.93 31.53 -17.86
CA VAL A 20 -23.22 30.15 -18.28
C VAL A 20 -22.58 29.16 -17.32
N ASP A 21 -21.29 29.34 -17.02
CA ASP A 21 -20.55 28.44 -16.10
C ASP A 21 -21.14 28.49 -14.69
N PHE A 22 -21.44 29.69 -14.17
CA PHE A 22 -22.08 29.87 -12.87
C PHE A 22 -23.48 29.23 -12.80
N PHE A 23 -24.26 29.36 -13.87
CA PHE A 23 -25.58 28.74 -13.95
C PHE A 23 -25.48 27.21 -13.89
N TYR A 24 -24.62 26.59 -14.70
CA TYR A 24 -24.44 25.15 -14.68
C TYR A 24 -23.92 24.63 -13.34
N LEU A 25 -22.99 25.34 -12.70
CA LEU A 25 -22.46 24.95 -11.38
C LEU A 25 -23.51 25.03 -10.27
N THR A 26 -24.46 25.94 -10.38
CA THR A 26 -25.45 26.20 -9.32
C THR A 26 -26.83 25.56 -9.56
N HIS A 27 -27.09 25.03 -10.76
CA HIS A 27 -28.39 24.44 -11.16
C HIS A 27 -28.22 22.99 -11.61
N ARG A 28 -27.34 22.23 -10.97
CA ARG A 28 -27.22 20.81 -11.23
C ARG A 28 -28.50 20.09 -10.82
N PRO A 29 -29.04 19.18 -11.65
CA PRO A 29 -30.15 18.33 -11.23
C PRO A 29 -29.72 17.47 -10.05
N GLU A 30 -30.58 17.38 -9.04
CA GLU A 30 -30.36 16.37 -7.97
C GLU A 30 -30.34 14.97 -8.60
N PRO A 31 -29.44 14.07 -8.19
CA PRO A 31 -29.41 12.72 -8.72
C PRO A 31 -30.74 12.03 -8.40
N THR A 32 -31.53 11.76 -9.44
CA THR A 32 -32.77 10.98 -9.37
C THR A 32 -32.41 9.51 -9.36
N GLY A 33 -32.17 8.94 -8.19
CA GLY A 33 -31.94 7.50 -8.03
C GLY A 33 -31.42 7.18 -6.65
N SER A 34 -31.97 6.13 -6.06
CA SER A 34 -31.66 5.57 -4.75
C SER A 34 -30.32 4.83 -4.69
N GLU A 35 -29.27 5.45 -5.15
CA GLU A 35 -27.89 4.96 -4.95
C GLU A 35 -27.19 6.05 -4.14
N GLU A 36 -26.82 5.66 -2.92
CA GLU A 36 -26.00 6.35 -1.93
C GLU A 36 -26.04 7.88 -2.04
N LYS A 37 -26.56 8.53 -1.00
CA LYS A 37 -26.38 9.97 -0.81
C LYS A 37 -24.90 10.28 -0.95
N SER A 38 -24.42 10.42 -2.21
CA SER A 38 -23.20 11.16 -2.46
C SER A 38 -23.46 12.51 -1.84
N GLU A 39 -22.59 12.93 -0.94
CA GLU A 39 -22.57 14.25 -0.34
C GLU A 39 -22.21 15.31 -1.43
N ASP A 40 -22.95 15.36 -2.51
CA ASP A 40 -23.00 16.47 -3.44
C ASP A 40 -23.75 17.61 -2.73
N ALA A 41 -23.14 18.10 -1.68
CA ALA A 41 -23.54 19.32 -1.02
C ALA A 41 -23.35 20.43 -2.04
N GLY A 42 -24.46 20.90 -2.61
CA GLY A 42 -24.46 22.02 -3.56
C GLY A 42 -23.65 23.20 -2.98
N ILE A 43 -23.09 24.05 -3.82
CA ILE A 43 -22.26 25.17 -3.38
C ILE A 43 -22.94 25.94 -2.24
N PRO A 44 -22.33 26.08 -1.06
CA PRO A 44 -22.91 26.82 0.04
C PRO A 44 -23.26 28.26 -0.38
N GLN A 45 -24.42 28.74 0.02
CA GLN A 45 -24.90 30.06 -0.39
C GLN A 45 -23.91 31.19 -0.08
N GLU A 46 -23.16 31.05 1.01
CA GLU A 46 -22.12 32.01 1.43
C GLU A 46 -20.94 32.06 0.46
N LYS A 47 -20.68 30.97 -0.26
CA LYS A 47 -19.56 30.83 -1.19
C LYS A 47 -19.89 31.14 -2.63
N LEU A 48 -21.16 31.32 -2.97
CA LEU A 48 -21.59 31.73 -4.31
C LEU A 48 -20.93 33.03 -4.84
N PRO A 49 -20.75 34.09 -4.02
CA PRO A 49 -20.03 35.27 -4.45
C PRO A 49 -18.58 35.01 -4.84
N PHE A 50 -17.89 34.08 -4.15
CA PHE A 50 -16.52 33.66 -4.47
C PHE A 50 -16.45 33.03 -5.86
N VAL A 51 -17.31 32.05 -6.13
CA VAL A 51 -17.36 31.37 -7.44
C VAL A 51 -17.69 32.35 -8.56
N LYS A 52 -18.68 33.22 -8.32
CA LYS A 52 -19.05 34.28 -9.26
C LYS A 52 -17.88 35.20 -9.59
N SER A 53 -17.17 35.70 -8.56
CA SER A 53 -16.03 36.62 -8.74
C SER A 53 -14.94 35.98 -9.60
N HIS A 54 -14.48 34.78 -9.26
CA HIS A 54 -13.41 34.14 -10.01
C HIS A 54 -13.79 33.76 -11.45
N LEU A 55 -15.06 33.42 -11.73
CA LEU A 55 -15.54 33.22 -13.12
C LEU A 55 -15.55 34.51 -13.89
N ALA A 56 -16.02 35.62 -13.31
CA ALA A 56 -16.03 36.93 -13.94
C ALA A 56 -14.59 37.44 -14.16
N ASP A 57 -13.71 37.28 -13.19
CA ASP A 57 -12.31 37.68 -13.29
C ASP A 57 -11.57 36.87 -14.39
N ALA A 58 -11.84 35.57 -14.50
CA ALA A 58 -11.31 34.72 -15.56
C ALA A 58 -11.79 35.19 -16.95
N GLU A 59 -13.08 35.56 -17.10
CA GLU A 59 -13.60 36.08 -18.36
C GLU A 59 -13.03 37.45 -18.70
N ALA A 60 -12.92 38.35 -17.71
CA ALA A 60 -12.31 39.68 -17.89
C ALA A 60 -10.82 39.56 -18.32
N ALA A 61 -10.04 38.70 -17.63
CA ALA A 61 -8.64 38.43 -17.98
C ALA A 61 -8.51 37.83 -19.39
N ARG A 62 -9.39 36.90 -19.77
CA ARG A 62 -9.41 36.31 -21.11
C ARG A 62 -9.61 37.38 -22.21
N ARG A 63 -10.51 38.32 -21.98
CA ARG A 63 -10.76 39.43 -22.92
C ARG A 63 -9.57 40.37 -23.06
N GLN A 64 -8.75 40.48 -22.03
CA GLN A 64 -7.51 41.27 -22.00
C GLN A 64 -6.30 40.50 -22.54
N GLY A 65 -6.44 39.19 -22.78
CA GLY A 65 -5.34 38.32 -23.20
C GLY A 65 -4.38 37.98 -22.05
N ASP A 66 -4.77 38.24 -20.81
CA ASP A 66 -3.97 37.89 -19.62
C ASP A 66 -4.20 36.44 -19.21
N THR A 67 -3.45 35.57 -19.86
CA THR A 67 -3.51 34.10 -19.61
C THR A 67 -3.10 33.71 -18.21
N LYS A 68 -2.20 34.46 -17.56
CA LYS A 68 -1.78 34.18 -16.18
C LYS A 68 -2.89 34.43 -15.17
N ALA A 69 -3.63 35.53 -15.35
CA ALA A 69 -4.79 35.86 -14.52
C ALA A 69 -5.92 34.84 -14.72
N VAL A 70 -6.13 34.37 -15.97
CA VAL A 70 -7.11 33.31 -16.26
C VAL A 70 -6.73 32.01 -15.53
N PHE A 71 -5.46 31.59 -15.64
CA PHE A 71 -4.95 30.42 -14.94
C PHE A 71 -5.14 30.53 -13.42
N ALA A 72 -4.76 31.65 -12.83
CA ALA A 72 -4.91 31.88 -11.39
C ALA A 72 -6.37 31.78 -10.93
N SER A 73 -7.31 32.38 -11.68
CA SER A 73 -8.73 32.32 -11.35
C SER A 73 -9.30 30.88 -11.42
N TYR A 74 -8.92 30.10 -12.43
CA TYR A 74 -9.35 28.70 -12.55
C TYR A 74 -8.69 27.80 -11.51
N LYS A 75 -7.45 28.04 -11.16
CA LYS A 75 -6.75 27.35 -10.07
C LYS A 75 -7.45 27.53 -8.72
N GLU A 76 -7.84 28.77 -8.39
CA GLU A 76 -8.61 29.06 -7.17
C GLU A 76 -9.97 28.35 -7.16
N LEU A 77 -10.67 28.30 -8.30
CA LEU A 77 -11.92 27.56 -8.43
C LEU A 77 -11.68 26.04 -8.27
N ALA A 78 -10.65 25.50 -8.90
CA ALA A 78 -10.31 24.08 -8.78
C ALA A 78 -10.01 23.70 -7.33
N GLY A 79 -9.18 24.48 -6.63
CA GLY A 79 -8.88 24.30 -5.20
C GLY A 79 -10.14 24.35 -4.34
N PHE A 80 -11.01 25.34 -4.60
CA PHE A 80 -12.28 25.48 -3.90
C PHE A 80 -13.18 24.23 -4.04
N PHE A 81 -13.28 23.65 -5.25
CA PHE A 81 -14.09 22.45 -5.46
C PHE A 81 -13.42 21.19 -4.91
N THR A 82 -12.08 21.15 -4.86
CA THR A 82 -11.35 20.10 -4.15
C THR A 82 -11.68 20.11 -2.66
N ASP A 83 -11.70 21.29 -2.03
CA ASP A 83 -12.06 21.46 -0.61
C ASP A 83 -13.52 21.06 -0.32
N LEU A 84 -14.42 21.31 -1.27
CA LEU A 84 -15.83 20.87 -1.22
C LEU A 84 -16.02 19.36 -1.51
N LYS A 85 -14.94 18.63 -1.82
CA LYS A 85 -14.96 17.21 -2.27
C LYS A 85 -15.73 16.98 -3.58
N ASP A 86 -16.01 18.04 -4.35
CA ASP A 86 -16.55 17.93 -5.71
C ASP A 86 -15.42 17.76 -6.73
N GLN A 87 -14.83 16.54 -6.72
CA GLN A 87 -13.65 16.23 -7.55
C GLN A 87 -13.93 16.36 -9.04
N ARG A 88 -15.17 16.07 -9.48
CA ARG A 88 -15.53 16.18 -10.92
C ARG A 88 -15.43 17.61 -11.40
N THR A 89 -15.89 18.57 -10.59
CA THR A 89 -15.78 19.99 -10.94
C THR A 89 -14.35 20.50 -10.80
N ALA A 90 -13.61 20.02 -9.80
CA ALA A 90 -12.20 20.33 -9.67
C ALA A 90 -11.41 19.88 -10.91
N VAL A 91 -11.64 18.65 -11.40
CA VAL A 91 -11.06 18.14 -12.65
C VAL A 91 -11.36 19.07 -13.84
N TYR A 92 -12.60 19.51 -14.00
CA TYR A 92 -12.97 20.43 -15.08
C TYR A 92 -12.14 21.72 -15.08
N PHE A 93 -11.94 22.33 -13.92
CA PHE A 93 -11.14 23.56 -13.83
C PHE A 93 -9.64 23.29 -13.97
N TRP A 94 -9.13 22.17 -13.45
CA TRP A 94 -7.74 21.79 -13.69
C TRP A 94 -7.44 21.45 -15.16
N GLU A 95 -8.39 20.86 -15.89
CA GLU A 95 -8.26 20.68 -17.35
C GLU A 95 -8.17 22.01 -18.08
N LYS A 96 -8.95 23.04 -17.65
CA LYS A 96 -8.83 24.40 -18.19
C LYS A 96 -7.48 25.04 -17.88
N CYS A 97 -6.95 24.84 -16.69
CA CYS A 97 -5.60 25.27 -16.33
C CYS A 97 -4.55 24.59 -17.23
N LEU A 98 -4.66 23.28 -17.44
CA LEU A 98 -3.75 22.51 -18.29
C LEU A 98 -3.79 22.98 -19.75
N GLU A 99 -4.99 23.26 -20.30
CA GLU A 99 -5.16 23.80 -21.65
C GLU A 99 -4.45 25.14 -21.80
N ILE A 100 -4.63 26.06 -20.85
CA ILE A 100 -3.98 27.38 -20.87
C ILE A 100 -2.45 27.25 -20.79
N SER A 101 -1.95 26.44 -19.88
CA SER A 101 -0.49 26.26 -19.72
C SER A 101 0.17 25.72 -20.98
N ARG A 102 -0.49 24.79 -21.68
CA ARG A 102 -0.01 24.27 -22.97
C ARG A 102 -0.01 25.32 -24.08
N LEU A 103 -1.06 26.11 -24.16
CA LEU A 103 -1.16 27.19 -25.15
C LEU A 103 -0.10 28.28 -24.92
N THR A 104 0.28 28.52 -23.69
CA THR A 104 1.29 29.52 -23.31
C THR A 104 2.68 28.97 -23.19
N SER A 105 2.86 27.64 -23.35
CA SER A 105 4.13 26.93 -23.09
C SER A 105 4.67 27.20 -21.68
N ASP A 106 3.77 27.33 -20.70
CA ASP A 106 4.10 27.48 -19.30
C ASP A 106 4.28 26.10 -18.65
N MET A 107 5.54 25.66 -18.61
CA MET A 107 5.91 24.36 -18.04
C MET A 107 5.51 24.21 -16.58
N GLN A 108 5.69 25.25 -15.78
CA GLN A 108 5.34 25.20 -14.35
C GLN A 108 3.84 25.04 -14.13
N GLY A 109 3.06 25.81 -14.85
CA GLY A 109 1.58 25.70 -14.84
C GLY A 109 1.11 24.35 -15.38
N GLU A 110 1.76 23.81 -16.43
CA GLU A 110 1.44 22.47 -16.95
C GLU A 110 1.74 21.37 -15.93
N ALA A 111 2.88 21.45 -15.24
CA ALA A 111 3.24 20.49 -14.20
C ALA A 111 2.27 20.53 -13.02
N GLU A 112 1.93 21.74 -12.54
CA GLU A 112 0.99 21.93 -11.44
C GLU A 112 -0.41 21.38 -11.79
N ALA A 113 -0.94 21.73 -12.95
CA ALA A 113 -2.26 21.27 -13.38
C ALA A 113 -2.29 19.75 -13.60
N THR A 114 -1.22 19.17 -14.16
CA THR A 114 -1.12 17.72 -14.39
C THR A 114 -1.06 16.96 -13.08
N CYS A 115 -0.30 17.45 -12.09
CA CYS A 115 -0.21 16.87 -10.74
C CYS A 115 -1.58 16.88 -10.06
N ALA A 116 -2.22 18.04 -10.00
CA ALA A 116 -3.52 18.20 -9.36
C ALA A 116 -4.64 17.37 -10.03
N LEU A 117 -4.58 17.21 -11.36
CA LEU A 117 -5.47 16.29 -12.08
C LEU A 117 -5.23 14.84 -11.65
N GLY A 118 -3.97 14.42 -11.48
CA GLY A 118 -3.63 13.09 -10.97
C GLY A 118 -4.22 12.84 -9.59
N GLU A 119 -4.04 13.78 -8.67
CA GLU A 119 -4.60 13.72 -7.31
C GLU A 119 -6.14 13.64 -7.31
N ALA A 120 -6.79 14.44 -8.17
CA ALA A 120 -8.24 14.40 -8.28
C ALA A 120 -8.75 13.06 -8.85
N GLN A 121 -8.03 12.46 -9.80
CA GLN A 121 -8.37 11.13 -10.34
C GLN A 121 -8.16 10.01 -9.30
N GLU A 122 -7.13 10.10 -8.47
CA GLU A 122 -6.97 9.16 -7.34
C GLU A 122 -8.15 9.22 -6.38
N GLN A 123 -8.63 10.42 -6.04
CA GLN A 123 -9.79 10.59 -5.16
C GLN A 123 -11.08 10.06 -5.81
N LEU A 124 -11.19 10.11 -7.12
CA LEU A 124 -12.27 9.48 -7.89
C LEU A 124 -12.11 7.97 -8.05
N ARG A 125 -11.03 7.38 -7.54
CA ARG A 125 -10.63 5.96 -7.70
C ARG A 125 -10.35 5.56 -9.16
N GLU A 126 -10.04 6.52 -10.00
CA GLU A 126 -9.64 6.31 -11.39
C GLU A 126 -8.10 6.13 -11.47
N VAL A 127 -7.59 5.09 -10.79
CA VAL A 127 -6.14 4.89 -10.58
C VAL A 127 -5.36 4.84 -11.89
N THR A 128 -5.91 4.18 -12.92
CA THR A 128 -5.27 4.08 -14.23
C THR A 128 -5.11 5.46 -14.91
N ALA A 129 -6.11 6.34 -14.76
CA ALA A 129 -6.04 7.71 -15.28
C ALA A 129 -5.01 8.54 -14.51
N ALA A 130 -4.97 8.41 -13.18
CA ALA A 130 -3.98 9.06 -12.33
C ALA A 130 -2.54 8.67 -12.70
N VAL A 131 -2.25 7.37 -12.85
CA VAL A 131 -0.95 6.86 -13.32
C VAL A 131 -0.57 7.51 -14.65
N GLY A 132 -1.48 7.54 -15.63
CA GLY A 132 -1.21 8.15 -16.93
C GLY A 132 -0.87 9.65 -16.85
N LEU A 133 -1.44 10.38 -15.89
CA LEU A 133 -1.12 11.78 -15.64
C LEU A 133 0.25 11.95 -14.96
N TYR A 134 0.57 11.15 -13.96
CA TYR A 134 1.87 11.20 -13.29
C TYR A 134 3.02 10.74 -14.19
N GLU A 135 2.80 9.77 -15.09
CA GLU A 135 3.77 9.42 -16.13
C GLU A 135 4.00 10.58 -17.13
N LYS A 136 2.97 11.39 -17.44
CA LYS A 136 3.12 12.60 -18.23
C LYS A 136 3.91 13.67 -17.47
N LEU A 137 3.63 13.83 -16.18
CA LEU A 137 4.37 14.74 -15.30
C LEU A 137 5.85 14.37 -15.23
N LEU A 138 6.16 13.08 -15.10
CA LEU A 138 7.54 12.57 -15.09
C LEU A 138 8.25 12.89 -16.41
N ARG A 139 7.61 12.62 -17.55
CA ARG A 139 8.16 12.97 -18.88
C ARG A 139 8.38 14.46 -19.08
N LEU A 140 7.45 15.30 -18.56
CA LEU A 140 7.62 16.75 -18.59
C LEU A 140 8.84 17.18 -17.78
N ALA A 141 9.02 16.63 -16.58
CA ALA A 141 10.17 16.89 -15.73
C ALA A 141 11.50 16.46 -16.37
N GLU A 142 11.53 15.31 -17.05
CA GLU A 142 12.70 14.81 -17.76
C GLU A 142 13.07 15.68 -18.96
N THR A 143 12.06 16.11 -19.74
CA THR A 143 12.28 16.98 -20.90
C THR A 143 12.91 18.31 -20.52
N HIS A 144 12.51 18.85 -19.37
CA HIS A 144 12.99 20.14 -18.86
C HIS A 144 14.11 20.03 -17.84
N ASN A 145 14.54 18.80 -17.50
CA ASN A 145 15.55 18.49 -16.51
C ASN A 145 15.28 19.12 -15.13
N ASP A 146 14.01 19.11 -14.71
CA ASP A 146 13.59 19.63 -13.40
C ASP A 146 13.58 18.50 -12.35
N ALA A 147 14.55 18.53 -11.46
CA ALA A 147 14.70 17.51 -10.42
C ALA A 147 13.57 17.54 -9.38
N GLY A 148 13.02 18.73 -9.10
CA GLY A 148 11.95 18.88 -8.11
C GLY A 148 10.64 18.25 -8.59
N ILE A 149 10.22 18.57 -9.80
CA ILE A 149 9.03 17.98 -10.42
C ILE A 149 9.22 16.49 -10.66
N LYS A 150 10.44 16.05 -11.03
CA LYS A 150 10.77 14.63 -11.19
C LYS A 150 10.60 13.87 -9.89
N GLN A 151 11.10 14.40 -8.79
CA GLN A 151 10.93 13.79 -7.46
C GLN A 151 9.45 13.69 -7.10
N GLN A 152 8.70 14.79 -7.25
CA GLN A 152 7.25 14.83 -6.97
C GLN A 152 6.49 13.80 -7.82
N ALA A 153 6.76 13.73 -9.13
CA ALA A 153 6.12 12.75 -10.01
C ALA A 153 6.39 11.31 -9.57
N ASN A 154 7.63 10.99 -9.20
CA ASN A 154 8.00 9.67 -8.70
C ASN A 154 7.31 9.33 -7.37
N GLU A 155 7.16 10.29 -6.47
CA GLU A 155 6.47 10.09 -5.19
C GLU A 155 4.99 9.71 -5.39
N HIS A 156 4.30 10.40 -6.30
CA HIS A 156 2.91 10.07 -6.65
C HIS A 156 2.82 8.74 -7.40
N LEU A 157 3.75 8.47 -8.35
CA LEU A 157 3.78 7.21 -9.10
C LEU A 157 3.95 5.99 -8.20
N VAL A 158 4.77 6.07 -7.15
CA VAL A 158 4.93 4.96 -6.20
C VAL A 158 3.58 4.58 -5.58
N VAL A 159 2.82 5.56 -5.09
CA VAL A 159 1.52 5.34 -4.44
C VAL A 159 0.48 4.83 -5.45
N ALA A 160 0.41 5.46 -6.62
CA ALA A 160 -0.54 5.09 -7.67
C ALA A 160 -0.28 3.68 -8.23
N TYR A 161 1.00 3.30 -8.46
CA TYR A 161 1.36 1.96 -8.88
C TYR A 161 1.08 0.92 -7.80
N GLN A 162 1.28 1.22 -6.52
CA GLN A 162 0.93 0.31 -5.43
C GLN A 162 -0.58 0.02 -5.42
N SER A 163 -1.42 1.05 -5.57
CA SER A 163 -2.87 0.88 -5.65
C SER A 163 -3.28 0.07 -6.88
N MET A 164 -2.69 0.37 -8.04
CA MET A 164 -2.96 -0.34 -9.30
C MET A 164 -2.51 -1.81 -9.22
N ALA A 165 -1.35 -2.10 -8.61
CA ALA A 165 -0.88 -3.46 -8.41
C ALA A 165 -1.83 -4.26 -7.50
N ALA A 166 -2.31 -3.65 -6.42
CA ALA A 166 -3.26 -4.30 -5.51
C ALA A 166 -4.60 -4.63 -6.20
N GLU A 167 -5.11 -3.73 -7.06
CA GLU A 167 -6.32 -4.00 -7.86
C GLU A 167 -6.09 -5.15 -8.85
N THR A 168 -4.91 -5.19 -9.50
CA THR A 168 -4.54 -6.23 -10.46
C THR A 168 -4.36 -7.59 -9.78
N GLU A 169 -3.75 -7.63 -8.59
CA GLU A 169 -3.66 -8.82 -7.74
C GLU A 169 -5.05 -9.32 -7.32
N ALA A 170 -5.93 -8.43 -6.91
CA ALA A 170 -7.30 -8.78 -6.54
C ALA A 170 -8.10 -9.36 -7.72
N ALA A 171 -7.79 -8.94 -8.96
CA ALA A 171 -8.34 -9.52 -10.19
C ALA A 171 -7.71 -10.87 -10.56
N GLY A 172 -6.67 -11.33 -9.87
CA GLY A 172 -6.00 -12.61 -10.09
C GLY A 172 -4.88 -12.59 -11.13
N ASP A 173 -4.53 -11.42 -11.68
CA ASP A 173 -3.39 -11.28 -12.60
C ASP A 173 -2.09 -10.98 -11.85
N LEU A 174 -1.44 -12.04 -11.35
CA LEU A 174 -0.19 -11.92 -10.60
C LEU A 174 0.98 -11.44 -11.47
N THR A 175 0.98 -11.81 -12.75
CA THR A 175 2.06 -11.40 -13.68
C THR A 175 1.95 -9.92 -14.05
N GLY A 176 0.73 -9.46 -14.29
CA GLY A 176 0.45 -8.04 -14.50
C GLY A 176 0.79 -7.20 -13.27
N ALA A 177 0.42 -7.67 -12.08
CA ALA A 177 0.74 -7.02 -10.83
C ALA A 177 2.27 -6.92 -10.58
N LEU A 178 3.02 -7.98 -10.89
CA LEU A 178 4.48 -7.96 -10.80
C LEU A 178 5.07 -6.87 -11.70
N ALA A 179 4.65 -6.78 -12.96
CA ALA A 179 5.14 -5.76 -13.88
C ALA A 179 4.83 -4.32 -13.41
N ILE A 180 3.69 -4.12 -12.73
CA ILE A 180 3.34 -2.82 -12.13
C ILE A 180 4.23 -2.54 -10.91
N ARG A 181 4.51 -3.53 -10.07
CA ARG A 181 5.41 -3.37 -8.92
C ARG A 181 6.86 -3.10 -9.33
N GLU A 182 7.33 -3.64 -10.46
CA GLU A 182 8.62 -3.29 -11.04
C GLU A 182 8.67 -1.79 -11.41
N LYS A 183 7.62 -1.25 -12.02
CA LYS A 183 7.51 0.19 -12.28
C LYS A 183 7.47 1.03 -10.99
N SER A 184 6.75 0.56 -9.97
CA SER A 184 6.74 1.21 -8.66
C SER A 184 8.14 1.26 -8.04
N PHE A 185 8.91 0.20 -8.19
CA PHE A 185 10.29 0.13 -7.74
C PHE A 185 11.19 1.13 -8.49
N GLU A 186 11.08 1.21 -9.83
CA GLU A 186 11.82 2.21 -10.62
C GLU A 186 11.49 3.65 -10.17
N ALA A 187 10.21 3.94 -9.94
CA ALA A 187 9.77 5.23 -9.43
C ALA A 187 10.32 5.50 -8.01
N SER A 188 10.35 4.50 -7.14
CA SER A 188 10.89 4.62 -5.78
C SER A 188 12.38 4.97 -5.78
N ALA A 189 13.15 4.41 -6.70
CA ALA A 189 14.56 4.74 -6.89
C ALA A 189 14.76 6.21 -7.31
N GLY A 190 13.83 6.74 -8.12
CA GLY A 190 13.82 8.14 -8.55
C GLY A 190 13.36 9.13 -7.47
N SER A 191 12.67 8.69 -6.43
CA SER A 191 12.19 9.56 -5.34
C SER A 191 13.28 9.96 -4.34
N GLY A 192 14.39 9.20 -4.28
CA GLY A 192 15.49 9.44 -3.32
C GLY A 192 15.16 9.08 -1.86
N ASP A 193 13.98 8.51 -1.58
CA ASP A 193 13.55 8.09 -0.25
C ASP A 193 13.90 6.62 0.00
N SER A 194 14.88 6.37 0.85
CA SER A 194 15.33 5.03 1.20
C SER A 194 14.24 4.17 1.86
N THR A 195 13.28 4.79 2.53
CA THR A 195 12.15 4.08 3.16
C THR A 195 11.20 3.55 2.08
N LYS A 196 10.87 4.39 1.10
CA LYS A 196 10.05 3.99 -0.06
C LYS A 196 10.74 2.92 -0.89
N GLN A 197 12.06 3.04 -1.10
CA GLN A 197 12.86 2.01 -1.78
C GLN A 197 12.82 0.68 -1.03
N GLY A 198 12.99 0.72 0.29
CA GLY A 198 12.88 -0.47 1.14
C GLY A 198 11.51 -1.13 1.00
N GLN A 199 10.44 -0.35 1.09
CA GLN A 199 9.08 -0.84 0.94
C GLN A 199 8.85 -1.47 -0.45
N ALA A 200 9.35 -0.84 -1.52
CA ALA A 200 9.24 -1.36 -2.88
C ALA A 200 9.99 -2.69 -3.06
N HIS A 201 11.18 -2.85 -2.44
CA HIS A 201 11.87 -4.15 -2.39
C HIS A 201 11.03 -5.22 -1.68
N TYR A 202 10.42 -4.89 -0.53
CA TYR A 202 9.58 -5.82 0.20
C TYR A 202 8.37 -6.28 -0.62
N GLU A 203 7.71 -5.35 -1.29
CA GLU A 203 6.54 -5.63 -2.14
C GLU A 203 6.89 -6.45 -3.39
N LEU A 204 8.05 -6.18 -4.02
CA LEU A 204 8.56 -7.03 -5.11
C LEU A 204 8.87 -8.45 -4.61
N GLY A 205 9.46 -8.57 -3.43
CA GLY A 205 9.69 -9.85 -2.79
C GLY A 205 8.39 -10.64 -2.61
N LEU A 206 7.33 -9.98 -2.14
CA LEU A 206 6.00 -10.60 -1.99
C LEU A 206 5.41 -11.03 -3.34
N ALA A 207 5.50 -10.18 -4.36
CA ALA A 207 4.96 -10.48 -5.68
C ALA A 207 5.67 -11.68 -6.34
N HIS A 208 7.00 -11.74 -6.25
CA HIS A 208 7.76 -12.88 -6.72
C HIS A 208 7.43 -14.16 -5.94
N GLU A 209 7.25 -14.06 -4.61
CA GLU A 209 6.90 -15.21 -3.79
C GLU A 209 5.53 -15.82 -4.16
N GLN A 210 4.59 -15.02 -4.63
CA GLN A 210 3.26 -15.49 -5.06
C GLN A 210 3.29 -16.32 -6.35
N LEU A 211 4.30 -16.16 -7.21
CA LEU A 211 4.43 -16.89 -8.47
C LEU A 211 4.92 -18.34 -8.30
N GLU A 212 5.45 -18.69 -7.13
CA GLU A 212 5.70 -20.06 -6.65
C GLU A 212 6.78 -20.88 -7.39
N ASP A 213 7.45 -20.38 -8.42
CA ASP A 213 8.57 -21.09 -9.04
C ASP A 213 9.92 -20.75 -8.37
N ASP A 214 10.91 -21.65 -8.51
CA ASP A 214 12.20 -21.54 -7.83
C ASP A 214 12.98 -20.28 -8.24
N ASP A 215 12.89 -19.85 -9.51
CA ASP A 215 13.56 -18.62 -9.99
C ASP A 215 12.96 -17.40 -9.32
N ASN A 216 11.62 -17.33 -9.25
CA ASN A 216 10.94 -16.24 -8.56
C ASN A 216 11.19 -16.28 -7.05
N LEU A 217 11.29 -17.44 -6.43
CA LEU A 217 11.67 -17.54 -5.02
C LEU A 217 13.09 -17.01 -4.76
N GLN A 218 14.05 -17.26 -5.65
CA GLN A 218 15.40 -16.67 -5.53
C GLN A 218 15.40 -15.16 -5.71
N LYS A 219 14.61 -14.63 -6.65
CA LYS A 219 14.42 -13.18 -6.80
C LYS A 219 13.78 -12.57 -5.56
N ALA A 220 12.75 -13.21 -5.01
CA ALA A 220 12.13 -12.80 -3.76
C ALA A 220 13.16 -12.72 -2.61
N ALA A 221 14.00 -13.74 -2.46
CA ALA A 221 15.06 -13.73 -1.45
C ALA A 221 16.03 -12.54 -1.65
N THR A 222 16.42 -12.27 -2.90
CA THR A 222 17.29 -11.12 -3.22
C THR A 222 16.65 -9.80 -2.82
N HIS A 223 15.39 -9.57 -3.15
CA HIS A 223 14.67 -8.36 -2.79
C HIS A 223 14.50 -8.23 -1.26
N TYR A 224 14.16 -9.29 -0.54
CA TYR A 224 14.08 -9.27 0.92
C TYR A 224 15.43 -9.01 1.59
N GLN A 225 16.54 -9.47 1.01
CA GLN A 225 17.89 -9.16 1.51
C GLN A 225 18.21 -7.68 1.35
N GLN A 226 17.86 -7.05 0.21
CA GLN A 226 18.02 -5.62 0.01
C GLN A 226 17.17 -4.81 1.00
N PHE A 227 15.91 -5.23 1.21
CA PHE A 227 15.06 -4.62 2.23
C PHE A 227 15.66 -4.72 3.64
N LEU A 228 16.20 -5.89 4.00
CA LEU A 228 16.88 -6.09 5.29
C LEU A 228 18.05 -5.12 5.47
N GLN A 229 18.91 -4.97 4.46
CA GLN A 229 20.05 -4.05 4.50
C GLN A 229 19.62 -2.58 4.68
N LEU A 230 18.56 -2.15 3.98
CA LEU A 230 18.01 -0.81 4.14
C LEU A 230 17.43 -0.59 5.55
N CYS A 231 16.72 -1.59 6.08
CA CYS A 231 16.20 -1.54 7.46
C CYS A 231 17.29 -1.54 8.53
N GLU A 232 18.41 -2.24 8.30
CA GLU A 232 19.59 -2.20 9.19
C GLU A 232 20.22 -0.81 9.21
N GLY A 233 20.42 -0.20 8.03
CA GLY A 233 20.94 1.16 7.90
C GLY A 233 20.06 2.23 8.55
N ALA A 234 18.74 2.03 8.49
CA ALA A 234 17.75 2.92 9.10
C ALA A 234 17.44 2.61 10.57
N HIS A 235 18.06 1.58 11.16
CA HIS A 235 17.76 1.07 12.51
C HIS A 235 16.26 0.72 12.72
N ASN A 236 15.58 0.32 11.66
CA ASN A 236 14.17 -0.10 11.69
C ASN A 236 14.06 -1.57 12.11
N THR A 237 13.95 -1.83 13.39
CA THR A 237 13.87 -3.19 13.96
C THR A 237 12.61 -3.96 13.52
N GLU A 238 11.52 -3.25 13.23
CA GLU A 238 10.28 -3.86 12.74
C GLU A 238 10.44 -4.37 11.31
N GLY A 239 11.00 -3.53 10.43
CA GLY A 239 11.33 -3.93 9.06
C GLY A 239 12.34 -5.06 9.00
N GLN A 240 13.38 -5.05 9.87
CA GLN A 240 14.34 -6.15 9.99
C GLN A 240 13.64 -7.47 10.37
N GLY A 241 12.71 -7.42 11.33
CA GLY A 241 11.91 -8.58 11.71
C GLY A 241 11.08 -9.14 10.56
N ALA A 242 10.37 -8.27 9.85
CA ALA A 242 9.57 -8.63 8.67
C ALA A 242 10.43 -9.25 7.56
N ALA A 243 11.61 -8.66 7.28
CA ALA A 243 12.55 -9.19 6.29
C ALA A 243 13.10 -10.57 6.68
N CYS A 244 13.53 -10.76 7.94
CA CYS A 244 14.01 -12.04 8.42
C CYS A 244 12.92 -13.12 8.34
N PHE A 245 11.69 -12.79 8.69
CA PHE A 245 10.58 -13.73 8.60
C PHE A 245 10.25 -14.11 7.15
N ALA A 246 10.23 -13.15 6.25
CA ALA A 246 10.02 -13.38 4.83
C ALA A 246 11.14 -14.22 4.20
N LEU A 247 12.40 -13.92 4.50
CA LEU A 247 13.57 -14.71 4.08
C LEU A 247 13.48 -16.15 4.57
N ALA A 248 13.14 -16.35 5.83
CA ALA A 248 12.96 -17.69 6.38
C ALA A 248 11.91 -18.49 5.62
N ARG A 249 10.78 -17.87 5.30
CA ARG A 249 9.68 -18.50 4.56
C ARG A 249 10.11 -18.90 3.15
N VAL A 250 10.82 -18.02 2.45
CA VAL A 250 11.35 -18.31 1.11
C VAL A 250 12.38 -19.43 1.15
N HIS A 251 13.34 -19.41 2.09
CA HIS A 251 14.33 -20.49 2.22
C HIS A 251 13.71 -21.83 2.60
N LEU A 252 12.61 -21.84 3.37
CA LEU A 252 11.85 -23.07 3.63
C LEU A 252 11.25 -23.64 2.34
N ARG A 253 10.73 -22.80 1.45
CA ARG A 253 10.18 -23.24 0.16
C ARG A 253 11.27 -23.72 -0.79
N LEU A 254 12.45 -23.09 -0.75
CA LEU A 254 13.65 -23.54 -1.47
C LEU A 254 14.34 -24.77 -0.84
N GLN A 255 13.76 -25.34 0.23
CA GLN A 255 14.31 -26.46 0.99
C GLN A 255 15.68 -26.19 1.63
N ASP A 256 16.06 -24.93 1.77
CA ASP A 256 17.27 -24.50 2.48
C ASP A 256 16.98 -24.29 3.97
N SER A 257 16.84 -25.41 4.67
CA SER A 257 16.52 -25.40 6.11
C SER A 257 17.59 -24.72 6.98
N PRO A 258 18.90 -24.82 6.71
CA PRO A 258 19.92 -24.12 7.50
C PRO A 258 19.79 -22.61 7.45
N ALA A 259 19.60 -22.03 6.26
CA ALA A 259 19.39 -20.59 6.12
C ALA A 259 18.08 -20.15 6.78
N ALA A 260 17.01 -20.92 6.61
CA ALA A 260 15.72 -20.64 7.24
C ALA A 260 15.83 -20.61 8.79
N LEU A 261 16.57 -21.55 9.39
CA LEU A 261 16.82 -21.56 10.84
C LEU A 261 17.54 -20.28 11.29
N THR A 262 18.57 -19.86 10.56
CA THR A 262 19.33 -18.66 10.89
C THR A 262 18.43 -17.42 10.90
N PHE A 263 17.63 -17.25 9.85
CA PHE A 263 16.72 -16.10 9.77
C PHE A 263 15.60 -16.14 10.82
N LEU A 264 15.05 -17.32 11.16
CA LEU A 264 14.06 -17.46 12.24
C LEU A 264 14.66 -17.15 13.62
N GLN A 265 15.91 -17.53 13.87
CA GLN A 265 16.59 -17.19 15.11
C GLN A 265 16.83 -15.67 15.23
N ASN A 266 17.26 -15.02 14.14
CA ASN A 266 17.39 -13.56 14.08
C ASN A 266 16.03 -12.87 14.32
N PHE A 267 14.98 -13.36 13.68
CA PHE A 267 13.62 -12.85 13.91
C PHE A 267 13.19 -12.98 15.38
N LEU A 268 13.45 -14.12 16.00
CA LEU A 268 13.14 -14.33 17.41
C LEU A 268 13.92 -13.35 18.31
N GLN A 269 15.20 -13.13 18.03
CA GLN A 269 16.03 -12.18 18.78
C GLN A 269 15.51 -10.76 18.67
N LEU A 270 15.16 -10.31 17.45
CA LEU A 270 14.56 -8.99 17.20
C LEU A 270 13.21 -8.85 17.91
N ALA A 271 12.36 -9.87 17.85
CA ALA A 271 11.07 -9.87 18.54
C ALA A 271 11.20 -9.83 20.08
N GLN A 272 12.25 -10.43 20.63
CA GLN A 272 12.55 -10.38 22.06
C GLN A 272 13.03 -8.98 22.48
N SER A 273 13.98 -8.40 21.74
CA SER A 273 14.50 -7.06 22.02
C SER A 273 13.43 -5.98 21.91
N SER A 274 12.46 -6.16 20.98
CA SER A 274 11.35 -5.25 20.76
C SER A 274 10.17 -5.47 21.71
N GLY A 275 10.19 -6.51 22.55
CA GLY A 275 9.11 -6.81 23.49
C GLY A 275 7.76 -7.15 22.84
N LYS A 276 7.75 -7.67 21.59
CA LYS A 276 6.54 -8.00 20.83
C LYS A 276 6.13 -9.48 21.02
N PRO A 277 5.18 -9.82 21.90
CA PRO A 277 4.87 -11.21 22.22
C PRO A 277 4.28 -12.00 21.05
N GLN A 278 3.53 -11.36 20.17
CA GLN A 278 2.98 -12.00 18.97
C GLN A 278 4.07 -12.45 18.00
N ALA A 279 5.03 -11.58 17.70
CA ALA A 279 6.17 -11.92 16.84
C ALA A 279 7.06 -13.02 17.46
N GLN A 280 7.25 -12.99 18.80
CA GLN A 280 7.94 -14.07 19.50
C GLN A 280 7.20 -15.40 19.40
N ALA A 281 5.89 -15.39 19.53
CA ALA A 281 5.06 -16.59 19.38
C ALA A 281 5.16 -17.17 17.96
N GLU A 282 5.13 -16.31 16.94
CA GLU A 282 5.25 -16.71 15.53
C GLU A 282 6.62 -17.30 15.23
N ALA A 283 7.69 -16.66 15.70
CA ALA A 283 9.05 -17.18 15.56
C ALA A 283 9.23 -18.53 16.26
N CYS A 284 8.74 -18.68 17.50
CA CYS A 284 8.80 -19.93 18.24
C CYS A 284 7.99 -21.05 17.56
N CYS A 285 6.81 -20.71 17.01
CA CYS A 285 6.01 -21.65 16.23
C CYS A 285 6.77 -22.17 15.01
N SER A 286 7.32 -21.26 14.21
CA SER A 286 8.04 -21.60 12.98
C SER A 286 9.31 -22.41 13.26
N LEU A 287 10.10 -22.03 14.26
CA LEU A 287 11.28 -22.79 14.72
C LEU A 287 10.89 -24.20 15.20
N GLY A 288 9.85 -24.30 16.02
CA GLY A 288 9.40 -25.58 16.54
C GLY A 288 8.89 -26.53 15.45
N VAL A 289 8.16 -26.01 14.47
CA VAL A 289 7.69 -26.79 13.32
C VAL A 289 8.88 -27.27 12.48
N LEU A 290 9.85 -26.37 12.21
CA LEU A 290 11.02 -26.70 11.39
C LEU A 290 11.91 -27.77 12.08
N TYR A 291 12.20 -27.64 13.37
CA TYR A 291 12.94 -28.66 14.13
C TYR A 291 12.19 -29.99 14.15
N ASN A 292 10.87 -30.00 14.30
CA ASN A 292 10.07 -31.20 14.24
C ASN A 292 10.15 -31.90 12.87
N GLN A 293 10.18 -31.13 11.77
CA GLN A 293 10.36 -31.67 10.42
C GLN A 293 11.76 -32.26 10.20
N GLN A 294 12.78 -31.71 10.85
CA GLN A 294 14.16 -32.21 10.80
C GLN A 294 14.39 -33.44 11.71
N GLY A 295 13.42 -33.82 12.53
CA GLY A 295 13.55 -34.91 13.50
C GLY A 295 14.24 -34.52 14.79
N ASP A 296 14.58 -33.24 14.97
CA ASP A 296 15.09 -32.72 16.24
C ASP A 296 13.93 -32.40 17.19
N PHE A 297 13.34 -33.45 17.70
CA PHE A 297 12.14 -33.34 18.55
C PHE A 297 12.41 -32.64 19.88
N ALA A 298 13.65 -32.69 20.38
CA ALA A 298 14.03 -32.05 21.65
C ALA A 298 13.90 -30.50 21.51
N ASN A 299 14.53 -29.94 20.51
CA ASN A 299 14.44 -28.52 20.24
C ASN A 299 13.01 -28.13 19.79
N ALA A 300 12.34 -28.98 19.00
CA ALA A 300 10.95 -28.75 18.59
C ALA A 300 10.03 -28.58 19.82
N VAL A 301 10.09 -29.46 20.78
CA VAL A 301 9.27 -29.39 22.00
C VAL A 301 9.59 -28.12 22.79
N GLN A 302 10.87 -27.77 22.94
CA GLN A 302 11.29 -26.57 23.69
C GLN A 302 10.70 -25.29 23.09
N TYR A 303 10.82 -25.12 21.78
CA TYR A 303 10.26 -23.92 21.11
C TYR A 303 8.73 -23.91 21.13
N LEU A 304 8.07 -25.06 20.97
CA LEU A 304 6.60 -25.15 20.99
C LEU A 304 6.03 -25.00 22.41
N GLU A 305 6.76 -25.39 23.46
CA GLU A 305 6.36 -25.05 24.83
C GLU A 305 6.41 -23.54 25.08
N ARG A 306 7.47 -22.89 24.60
CA ARG A 306 7.57 -21.42 24.66
C ARG A 306 6.45 -20.75 23.84
N PHE A 307 6.14 -21.26 22.65
CA PHE A 307 5.00 -20.82 21.86
C PHE A 307 3.69 -20.94 22.62
N PHE A 308 3.45 -22.07 23.28
CA PHE A 308 2.24 -22.31 24.08
C PHE A 308 2.11 -21.31 25.24
N GLU A 309 3.20 -21.04 25.98
CA GLU A 309 3.18 -20.06 27.06
C GLU A 309 2.91 -18.63 26.54
N LEU A 310 3.51 -18.24 25.44
CA LEU A 310 3.23 -16.95 24.80
C LEU A 310 1.78 -16.86 24.32
N ALA A 311 1.27 -17.89 23.64
CA ALA A 311 -0.12 -17.93 23.18
C ALA A 311 -1.12 -17.81 24.35
N ARG A 312 -0.79 -18.46 25.48
CA ARG A 312 -1.59 -18.36 26.71
C ARG A 312 -1.56 -16.95 27.29
N SER A 313 -0.42 -16.27 27.27
CA SER A 313 -0.29 -14.91 27.79
C SER A 313 -0.97 -13.86 26.90
N ILE A 314 -1.00 -14.08 25.57
CA ILE A 314 -1.71 -13.23 24.59
C ILE A 314 -3.22 -13.36 24.76
N GLY A 315 -3.72 -14.56 25.14
CA GLY A 315 -5.15 -14.79 25.34
C GLY A 315 -5.95 -15.05 24.06
N ASP A 316 -5.27 -15.20 22.91
CA ASP A 316 -5.91 -15.58 21.65
C ASP A 316 -6.22 -17.08 21.63
N LYS A 317 -7.50 -17.43 21.56
CA LYS A 317 -7.97 -18.81 21.56
C LYS A 317 -7.48 -19.60 20.34
N ALA A 318 -7.50 -19.02 19.16
CA ALA A 318 -7.06 -19.68 17.93
C ALA A 318 -5.56 -19.98 17.97
N LEU A 319 -4.77 -19.02 18.43
CA LEU A 319 -3.33 -19.17 18.60
C LEU A 319 -3.01 -20.24 19.66
N LEU A 320 -3.75 -20.28 20.76
CA LEU A 320 -3.61 -21.28 21.82
C LEU A 320 -3.96 -22.70 21.34
N ASP A 321 -5.01 -22.85 20.56
CA ASP A 321 -5.40 -24.16 20.00
C ASP A 321 -4.37 -24.63 18.97
N LYS A 322 -3.81 -23.73 18.16
CA LYS A 322 -2.69 -24.01 17.26
C LYS A 322 -1.44 -24.48 18.05
N ALA A 323 -1.11 -23.81 19.15
CA ALA A 323 0.03 -24.14 19.99
C ALA A 323 -0.13 -25.53 20.65
N ARG A 324 -1.33 -25.86 21.16
CA ARG A 324 -1.65 -27.19 21.70
C ARG A 324 -1.46 -28.28 20.67
N THR A 325 -1.93 -28.04 19.45
CA THR A 325 -1.84 -29.04 18.37
C THR A 325 -0.39 -29.32 18.00
N TYR A 326 0.42 -28.30 17.72
CA TYR A 326 1.81 -28.48 17.34
C TYR A 326 2.66 -29.06 18.46
N LEU A 327 2.45 -28.61 19.71
CA LEU A 327 3.15 -29.18 20.88
C LEU A 327 2.77 -30.65 21.09
N GLY A 328 1.49 -31.01 20.92
CA GLY A 328 1.03 -32.39 21.00
C GLY A 328 1.70 -33.29 19.95
N ILE A 329 1.79 -32.83 18.69
CA ILE A 329 2.46 -33.52 17.59
C ILE A 329 3.95 -33.72 17.92
N ALA A 330 4.66 -32.67 18.32
CA ALA A 330 6.10 -32.74 18.61
C ALA A 330 6.42 -33.71 19.79
N ARG A 331 5.63 -33.64 20.86
CA ARG A 331 5.74 -34.57 21.99
C ARG A 331 5.44 -36.00 21.57
N GLY A 332 4.42 -36.23 20.74
CA GLY A 332 4.11 -37.51 20.16
C GLY A 332 5.27 -38.09 19.36
N ASN A 333 5.83 -37.27 18.46
CA ASN A 333 6.98 -37.66 17.63
C ASN A 333 8.23 -37.94 18.47
N ALA A 334 8.47 -37.20 19.55
CA ALA A 334 9.60 -37.43 20.46
C ALA A 334 9.52 -38.80 21.19
N VAL A 335 8.32 -39.26 21.52
CA VAL A 335 8.09 -40.54 22.20
C VAL A 335 7.94 -41.72 21.23
N LEU A 336 7.58 -41.46 19.97
CA LEU A 336 7.25 -42.50 19.00
C LEU A 336 8.35 -43.54 18.78
N PRO A 337 9.64 -43.20 18.66
CA PRO A 337 10.69 -44.20 18.50
C PRO A 337 10.79 -45.19 19.69
N ALA A 338 10.72 -44.65 20.90
CA ALA A 338 10.74 -45.50 22.12
C ALA A 338 9.49 -46.40 22.21
N TYR A 339 8.30 -45.81 21.86
CA TYR A 339 7.05 -46.58 21.81
C TYR A 339 7.14 -47.72 20.79
N MET A 340 7.59 -47.43 19.57
CA MET A 340 7.74 -48.45 18.52
C MET A 340 8.72 -49.54 18.93
N HIS A 341 9.82 -49.19 19.57
CA HIS A 341 10.77 -50.18 20.09
C HIS A 341 10.12 -51.12 21.12
N VAL A 342 9.39 -50.57 22.08
CA VAL A 342 8.68 -51.34 23.10
C VAL A 342 7.63 -52.27 22.50
N VAL A 343 6.82 -51.74 21.53
CA VAL A 343 5.76 -52.51 20.85
C VAL A 343 6.34 -53.71 20.08
N THR A 344 7.53 -53.54 19.48
CA THR A 344 8.11 -54.57 18.62
C THR A 344 9.01 -55.55 19.38
N HIS A 345 9.62 -55.15 20.52
CA HIS A 345 10.68 -55.93 21.17
C HIS A 345 10.43 -56.24 22.66
N ASP A 346 9.53 -55.50 23.35
CA ASP A 346 9.32 -55.67 24.78
C ASP A 346 7.83 -55.60 25.14
N LEU A 347 7.15 -56.74 24.97
CA LEU A 347 5.74 -56.87 25.29
C LEU A 347 5.45 -56.66 26.81
N ASP A 348 6.36 -57.04 27.67
CA ASP A 348 6.18 -56.87 29.12
C ASP A 348 6.23 -55.37 29.52
N ALA A 349 7.12 -54.59 28.90
CA ALA A 349 7.16 -53.16 29.09
C ALA A 349 5.88 -52.49 28.55
N LEU A 350 5.39 -52.94 27.37
CA LEU A 350 4.14 -52.48 26.82
C LEU A 350 2.95 -52.74 27.73
N LEU A 351 2.85 -53.94 28.31
CA LEU A 351 1.80 -54.30 29.24
C LEU A 351 1.89 -53.49 30.55
N ARG A 352 3.11 -53.30 31.07
CA ARG A 352 3.33 -52.41 32.23
C ARG A 352 2.87 -50.96 31.96
N TRP A 353 3.26 -50.43 30.80
CA TRP A 353 2.81 -49.09 30.40
C TRP A 353 1.28 -49.00 30.28
N LYS A 354 0.69 -49.97 29.61
CA LYS A 354 -0.78 -50.02 29.43
C LYS A 354 -1.54 -50.06 30.75
N ASN A 355 -1.03 -50.84 31.70
CA ASN A 355 -1.66 -51.05 33.00
C ASN A 355 -1.40 -49.95 34.01
N ARG A 356 -0.19 -49.35 34.01
CA ARG A 356 0.25 -48.37 35.03
C ARG A 356 0.35 -46.96 34.49
N ARG A 357 0.28 -46.76 33.16
CA ARG A 357 0.41 -45.46 32.48
C ARG A 357 1.73 -44.74 32.84
N LEU A 358 2.77 -45.47 33.22
CA LEU A 358 4.08 -44.90 33.44
C LEU A 358 4.79 -44.67 32.09
N PRO A 359 5.54 -43.56 31.91
CA PRO A 359 6.32 -43.35 30.71
C PRO A 359 7.35 -44.45 30.51
N PHE A 360 7.76 -44.65 29.24
CA PHE A 360 8.79 -45.67 28.89
C PHE A 360 10.16 -45.28 29.38
#